data_fa135b61db0a4a1ebf0b0f6c49485354
#
_entry.id   fa135b61db0a4a1ebf0b0f6c49485354
#
_cell.length_a   1.000
_cell.length_b   1.000
_cell.length_c   1.000
_cell.angle_alpha   90.00
_cell.angle_beta   90.00
_cell.angle_gamma   90.00
#
_symmetry.space_group_name_H-M   'P 1'
#
loop_
_entity.id
_entity.type
_entity.pdbx_description
1 polymer ?
#
loop_
_entity_poly.entity_id
_entity_poly.type
_entity_poly.pdbx_seq_one_letter_code
_entity_poly.pdbx_strand_id
1 'polypeptide(L)'
;IPNNIIIFEGENLNLKIATGLTLASKNSKTILTASNINKEKINSEGTNSLNLNLFGTIPVKVVNVNVIPKTMVVPLGNAIGMKLYTKGVLVVGMSQIETDKNEKKKPYENSGIEQGDTILEINNNIVGNTEDLIKEVENSKGNTINIKYLRDDKTMQTDITPVKSKNTYKIGLWVRDA
;
A
#
# COMPACT_ATOMS: atom_id res chain seq x y z
N ILE A 1 -38.06 17.25 -1.66
CA ILE A 1 -36.88 18.06 -2.04
C ILE A 1 -35.94 18.08 -0.84
N PRO A 2 -34.65 17.73 -0.97
CA PRO A 2 -33.65 17.80 0.10
C PRO A 2 -33.40 19.24 0.54
N ASN A 3 -32.85 19.44 1.75
CA ASN A 3 -32.55 20.79 2.27
C ASN A 3 -31.29 21.38 1.63
N ASN A 4 -30.33 20.47 1.28
CA ASN A 4 -29.04 20.83 0.69
C ASN A 4 -28.86 20.06 -0.61
N ILE A 5 -28.41 20.75 -1.64
CA ILE A 5 -28.11 20.21 -2.96
C ILE A 5 -26.70 20.63 -3.35
N ILE A 6 -25.92 19.74 -3.92
CA ILE A 6 -24.60 20.04 -4.43
C ILE A 6 -24.65 19.88 -5.95
N ILE A 7 -24.19 20.89 -6.68
CA ILE A 7 -24.04 20.85 -8.13
C ILE A 7 -22.67 21.40 -8.55
N PHE A 8 -22.21 21.02 -9.72
CA PHE A 8 -21.01 21.62 -10.29
C PHE A 8 -21.37 22.89 -11.07
N GLU A 9 -20.44 23.83 -11.10
CA GLU A 9 -20.58 25.06 -11.86
C GLU A 9 -20.98 24.77 -13.34
N GLY A 10 -21.98 25.49 -13.84
CA GLY A 10 -22.51 25.33 -15.18
C GLY A 10 -23.44 24.13 -15.38
N GLU A 11 -23.74 23.37 -14.33
CA GLU A 11 -24.76 22.32 -14.39
C GLU A 11 -26.17 22.86 -14.13
N ASN A 12 -27.15 22.18 -14.72
CA ASN A 12 -28.54 22.51 -14.51
C ASN A 12 -29.03 21.97 -13.17
N LEU A 13 -29.87 22.72 -12.51
CA LEU A 13 -30.54 22.29 -11.29
C LEU A 13 -31.65 21.27 -11.63
N ASN A 14 -31.31 19.99 -11.62
CA ASN A 14 -32.22 18.92 -11.99
C ASN A 14 -33.11 18.51 -10.80
N LEU A 15 -34.21 19.23 -10.60
CA LEU A 15 -35.20 19.00 -9.53
C LEU A 15 -36.59 18.70 -10.09
N LYS A 16 -37.22 17.69 -9.51
CA LYS A 16 -38.63 17.43 -9.74
C LYS A 16 -39.46 18.22 -8.72
N ILE A 17 -40.11 19.29 -9.14
CA ILE A 17 -41.02 20.04 -8.33
C ILE A 17 -42.46 19.78 -8.77
N ALA A 18 -43.38 19.65 -7.79
CA ALA A 18 -44.78 19.48 -8.07
C ALA A 18 -45.40 20.78 -8.67
N THR A 19 -46.43 20.62 -9.47
CA THR A 19 -47.17 21.76 -10.04
C THR A 19 -47.69 22.66 -8.92
N GLY A 20 -47.52 23.98 -9.07
CA GLY A 20 -47.90 24.96 -8.06
C GLY A 20 -46.78 25.37 -7.09
N LEU A 21 -45.64 24.68 -7.11
CA LEU A 21 -44.43 25.08 -6.37
C LEU A 21 -43.53 25.92 -7.27
N THR A 22 -42.89 26.92 -6.69
CA THR A 22 -41.90 27.78 -7.35
C THR A 22 -40.67 27.94 -6.48
N LEU A 23 -39.49 28.04 -7.08
CA LEU A 23 -38.24 28.36 -6.40
C LEU A 23 -37.84 29.80 -6.75
N ALA A 24 -37.61 30.60 -5.75
CA ALA A 24 -37.14 31.98 -5.91
C ALA A 24 -35.78 32.15 -5.26
N SER A 25 -34.81 32.69 -6.00
CA SER A 25 -33.50 33.04 -5.42
C SER A 25 -33.64 34.31 -4.59
N LYS A 26 -33.00 34.34 -3.41
CA LYS A 26 -32.97 35.53 -2.56
C LYS A 26 -32.14 36.66 -3.20
N ASN A 27 -31.22 36.35 -4.08
CA ASN A 27 -30.30 37.32 -4.69
C ASN A 27 -30.58 37.60 -6.17
N SER A 28 -31.56 36.97 -6.79
CA SER A 28 -31.93 37.24 -8.18
C SER A 28 -33.44 37.31 -8.32
N LYS A 29 -33.93 38.12 -9.26
CA LYS A 29 -35.36 38.22 -9.59
C LYS A 29 -35.91 37.00 -10.34
N THR A 30 -35.08 35.96 -10.51
CA THR A 30 -35.47 34.79 -11.29
C THR A 30 -36.35 33.86 -10.45
N ILE A 31 -37.56 33.61 -10.93
CA ILE A 31 -38.50 32.64 -10.34
C ILE A 31 -38.41 31.35 -11.18
N LEU A 32 -38.03 30.27 -10.55
CA LEU A 32 -37.94 28.95 -11.17
C LEU A 32 -39.25 28.17 -10.96
N THR A 33 -39.88 27.76 -12.03
CA THR A 33 -41.08 26.93 -12.03
C THR A 33 -40.79 25.51 -12.46
N ALA A 34 -41.72 24.59 -12.30
CA ALA A 34 -41.55 23.20 -12.72
C ALA A 34 -41.15 23.03 -14.21
N SER A 35 -41.51 24.02 -15.06
CA SER A 35 -41.23 23.99 -16.49
C SER A 35 -39.85 24.54 -16.87
N ASN A 36 -39.25 25.42 -16.06
CA ASN A 36 -37.98 26.08 -16.41
C ASN A 36 -36.79 25.72 -15.49
N ILE A 37 -37.06 25.08 -14.35
CA ILE A 37 -36.01 24.78 -13.35
C ILE A 37 -34.83 23.96 -13.94
N ASN A 38 -35.11 23.06 -14.84
CA ASN A 38 -34.07 22.20 -15.45
C ASN A 38 -33.30 22.89 -16.59
N LYS A 39 -33.65 24.12 -16.93
CA LYS A 39 -32.99 24.92 -17.96
C LYS A 39 -32.08 26.00 -17.40
N GLU A 40 -32.25 26.33 -16.12
CA GLU A 40 -31.48 27.38 -15.47
C GLU A 40 -30.11 26.85 -15.00
N LYS A 41 -29.08 27.57 -15.37
CA LYS A 41 -27.70 27.30 -14.92
C LYS A 41 -27.36 28.22 -13.77
N ILE A 42 -26.90 27.66 -12.68
CA ILE A 42 -26.40 28.45 -11.56
C ILE A 42 -24.89 28.59 -11.74
N ASN A 43 -24.44 29.78 -12.12
CA ASN A 43 -23.03 30.07 -12.41
C ASN A 43 -22.32 30.76 -11.24
N SER A 44 -23.00 31.04 -10.15
CA SER A 44 -22.38 31.67 -8.97
C SER A 44 -21.82 30.61 -8.03
N GLU A 45 -20.51 30.57 -7.85
CA GLU A 45 -19.87 29.71 -6.86
C GLU A 45 -20.37 30.02 -5.44
N GLY A 46 -20.35 28.97 -4.59
CA GLY A 46 -20.71 29.05 -3.20
C GLY A 46 -22.16 28.62 -2.92
N THR A 47 -22.67 29.00 -1.75
CA THR A 47 -23.98 28.57 -1.29
C THR A 47 -25.05 29.59 -1.71
N ASN A 48 -25.97 29.14 -2.55
CA ASN A 48 -27.14 29.91 -3.00
C ASN A 48 -28.38 29.39 -2.29
N SER A 49 -29.12 30.27 -1.59
CA SER A 49 -30.37 29.89 -0.92
C SER A 49 -31.56 30.16 -1.83
N LEU A 50 -32.34 29.14 -2.10
CA LEU A 50 -33.54 29.17 -2.88
C LEU A 50 -34.76 28.99 -1.96
N ASN A 51 -35.70 29.91 -1.99
CA ASN A 51 -36.97 29.79 -1.26
C ASN A 51 -37.98 29.00 -2.10
N LEU A 52 -38.43 27.88 -1.57
CA LEU A 52 -39.52 27.11 -2.15
C LEU A 52 -40.85 27.73 -1.69
N ASN A 53 -41.63 28.28 -2.62
CA ASN A 53 -42.89 28.90 -2.34
C ASN A 53 -44.04 28.11 -3.00
N LEU A 54 -45.19 28.10 -2.33
CA LEU A 54 -46.43 27.58 -2.88
C LEU A 54 -47.17 28.76 -3.54
N PHE A 55 -47.60 28.57 -4.78
CA PHE A 55 -48.27 29.57 -5.63
C PHE A 55 -47.50 30.91 -5.72
N GLY A 56 -46.18 30.85 -5.60
CA GLY A 56 -45.31 32.02 -5.74
C GLY A 56 -45.21 32.96 -4.52
N THR A 57 -46.06 32.80 -3.51
CA THR A 57 -46.20 33.76 -2.39
C THR A 57 -46.00 33.15 -1.01
N ILE A 58 -46.43 31.90 -0.79
CA ILE A 58 -46.41 31.29 0.53
C ILE A 58 -45.07 30.51 0.70
N PRO A 59 -44.15 30.94 1.59
CA PRO A 59 -42.90 30.26 1.80
C PRO A 59 -43.13 28.89 2.49
N VAL A 60 -42.63 27.83 1.88
CA VAL A 60 -42.75 26.46 2.38
C VAL A 60 -41.43 26.00 3.00
N LYS A 61 -40.30 26.30 2.33
CA LYS A 61 -38.98 25.77 2.73
C LYS A 61 -37.86 26.52 2.04
N VAL A 62 -36.70 26.55 2.69
CA VAL A 62 -35.45 27.02 2.07
C VAL A 62 -34.62 25.82 1.63
N VAL A 63 -34.13 25.88 0.42
CA VAL A 63 -33.22 24.88 -0.18
C VAL A 63 -31.89 25.56 -0.44
N ASN A 64 -30.82 25.04 0.12
CA ASN A 64 -29.45 25.52 -0.12
C ASN A 64 -28.83 24.75 -1.27
N VAL A 65 -28.38 25.48 -2.29
CA VAL A 65 -27.63 24.91 -3.42
C VAL A 65 -26.20 25.36 -3.30
N ASN A 66 -25.31 24.41 -3.09
CA ASN A 66 -23.86 24.63 -3.03
C ASN A 66 -23.26 24.34 -4.41
N VAL A 67 -22.74 25.38 -5.06
CA VAL A 67 -22.09 25.28 -6.37
C VAL A 67 -20.59 25.12 -6.18
N ILE A 68 -20.07 24.01 -6.63
CA ILE A 68 -18.64 23.66 -6.54
C ILE A 68 -18.00 23.88 -7.92
N PRO A 69 -16.84 24.55 -8.01
CA PRO A 69 -16.12 24.71 -9.27
C PRO A 69 -15.64 23.36 -9.81
N LYS A 70 -15.69 23.19 -11.13
CA LYS A 70 -15.09 22.04 -11.82
C LYS A 70 -13.58 22.16 -11.81
N THR A 71 -12.93 21.42 -10.91
CA THR A 71 -11.46 21.34 -10.88
C THR A 71 -11.01 20.12 -11.65
N MET A 72 -10.16 20.33 -12.66
CA MET A 72 -9.46 19.21 -13.31
C MET A 72 -8.33 18.75 -12.41
N VAL A 73 -8.41 17.50 -11.96
CA VAL A 73 -7.32 16.83 -11.24
C VAL A 73 -6.60 15.87 -12.20
N VAL A 74 -5.30 16.04 -12.33
CA VAL A 74 -4.44 15.09 -13.03
C VAL A 74 -3.91 14.13 -11.96
N PRO A 75 -4.26 12.85 -11.99
CA PRO A 75 -3.65 11.89 -11.08
C PRO A 75 -2.19 11.73 -11.45
N LEU A 76 -1.29 12.27 -10.63
CA LEU A 76 0.15 12.07 -10.73
C LEU A 76 0.51 10.92 -9.81
N GLY A 77 0.85 9.79 -10.39
CA GLY A 77 1.41 8.64 -9.69
C GLY A 77 2.85 8.43 -10.14
N ASN A 78 3.82 8.64 -9.27
CA ASN A 78 5.15 8.11 -9.47
C ASN A 78 5.16 6.68 -8.92
N ALA A 79 5.63 5.72 -9.73
CA ALA A 79 5.92 4.40 -9.22
C ALA A 79 7.06 4.51 -8.20
N ILE A 80 6.74 4.38 -6.92
CA ILE A 80 7.73 4.35 -5.85
C ILE A 80 8.10 2.89 -5.64
N GLY A 81 9.30 2.50 -6.08
CA GLY A 81 9.93 1.26 -5.67
C GLY A 81 10.57 1.47 -4.31
N MET A 82 10.06 0.85 -3.26
CA MET A 82 10.71 0.85 -1.95
C MET A 82 11.61 -0.38 -1.87
N LYS A 83 12.94 -0.17 -1.86
CA LYS A 83 13.90 -1.22 -1.56
C LYS A 83 14.20 -1.15 -0.07
N LEU A 84 13.59 -2.06 0.70
CA LEU A 84 13.91 -2.22 2.11
C LEU A 84 15.23 -2.99 2.20
N TYR A 85 16.25 -2.35 2.76
CA TYR A 85 17.47 -3.03 3.16
C TYR A 85 17.28 -3.46 4.61
N THR A 86 16.88 -4.69 4.81
CA THR A 86 16.98 -5.34 6.11
C THR A 86 18.40 -5.84 6.30
N LYS A 87 18.91 -5.81 7.52
CA LYS A 87 20.25 -6.34 7.80
C LYS A 87 20.16 -7.85 7.87
N GLY A 88 20.96 -8.53 7.04
CA GLY A 88 21.08 -9.98 7.10
C GLY A 88 20.39 -10.74 5.96
N VAL A 89 20.40 -12.05 6.08
CA VAL A 89 19.89 -13.00 5.09
C VAL A 89 18.88 -13.92 5.75
N LEU A 90 17.66 -13.95 5.24
CA LEU A 90 16.56 -14.74 5.80
C LEU A 90 16.64 -16.20 5.37
N VAL A 91 16.57 -17.12 6.32
CA VAL A 91 16.45 -18.55 6.07
C VAL A 91 14.99 -18.88 5.70
N VAL A 92 14.79 -19.34 4.47
CA VAL A 92 13.46 -19.69 3.94
C VAL A 92 13.20 -21.18 3.87
N GLY A 93 14.22 -21.99 4.13
CA GLY A 93 14.12 -23.44 4.16
C GLY A 93 15.47 -24.14 4.28
N MET A 94 15.43 -25.45 4.33
CA MET A 94 16.62 -26.29 4.46
C MET A 94 16.50 -27.53 3.60
N SER A 95 17.64 -28.02 3.06
CA SER A 95 17.67 -29.26 2.30
C SER A 95 18.96 -30.05 2.51
N GLN A 96 18.87 -31.35 2.29
CA GLN A 96 20.05 -32.25 2.26
C GLN A 96 20.96 -31.86 1.10
N ILE A 97 22.25 -32.02 1.32
CA ILE A 97 23.28 -31.80 0.32
C ILE A 97 23.82 -33.18 -0.11
N GLU A 98 23.81 -33.42 -1.40
CA GLU A 98 24.51 -34.57 -1.98
C GLU A 98 25.97 -34.23 -2.17
N THR A 99 26.84 -34.99 -1.52
CA THR A 99 28.32 -34.84 -1.61
C THR A 99 28.86 -35.51 -2.87
N ASP A 100 30.12 -35.24 -3.22
CA ASP A 100 30.79 -35.86 -4.36
C ASP A 100 30.90 -37.38 -4.24
N LYS A 101 30.66 -37.95 -3.05
CA LYS A 101 30.62 -39.39 -2.77
C LYS A 101 29.20 -39.97 -2.80
N ASN A 102 28.20 -39.24 -3.32
CA ASN A 102 26.79 -39.63 -3.31
C ASN A 102 26.21 -39.85 -1.90
N GLU A 103 26.82 -39.27 -0.86
CA GLU A 103 26.30 -39.28 0.50
C GLU A 103 25.39 -38.05 0.69
N LYS A 104 24.25 -38.25 1.34
CA LYS A 104 23.37 -37.16 1.72
C LYS A 104 23.74 -36.66 3.11
N LYS A 105 24.11 -35.38 3.22
CA LYS A 105 24.48 -34.72 4.49
C LYS A 105 23.58 -33.54 4.79
N LYS A 106 23.36 -33.27 6.08
CA LYS A 106 22.60 -32.16 6.60
C LYS A 106 23.48 -31.35 7.57
N PRO A 107 24.35 -30.47 7.09
CA PRO A 107 25.26 -29.70 7.95
C PRO A 107 24.55 -28.89 9.04
N TYR A 108 23.33 -28.49 8.77
CA TYR A 108 22.48 -27.68 9.66
C TYR A 108 21.79 -28.47 10.78
N GLU A 109 21.81 -29.83 10.75
CA GLU A 109 20.92 -30.67 11.60
C GLU A 109 21.12 -30.41 13.11
N ASN A 110 22.35 -30.12 13.55
CA ASN A 110 22.67 -29.85 14.96
C ASN A 110 22.90 -28.36 15.23
N SER A 111 22.64 -27.48 14.29
CA SER A 111 22.90 -26.04 14.45
C SER A 111 21.81 -25.31 15.21
N GLY A 112 20.62 -25.89 15.28
CA GLY A 112 19.45 -25.20 15.85
C GLY A 112 18.90 -24.06 15.00
N ILE A 113 19.45 -23.83 13.78
CA ILE A 113 18.89 -22.84 12.84
C ILE A 113 17.57 -23.39 12.30
N GLU A 114 16.56 -22.51 12.19
CA GLU A 114 15.23 -22.80 11.70
C GLU A 114 14.80 -21.85 10.58
N GLN A 115 13.77 -22.22 9.86
CA GLN A 115 13.12 -21.33 8.90
C GLN A 115 12.56 -20.10 9.61
N GLY A 116 12.84 -18.92 9.09
CA GLY A 116 12.46 -17.63 9.69
C GLY A 116 13.63 -16.93 10.40
N ASP A 117 14.74 -17.63 10.66
CA ASP A 117 15.94 -16.99 11.21
C ASP A 117 16.57 -16.03 10.21
N THR A 118 17.16 -14.95 10.70
CA THR A 118 17.92 -14.00 9.88
C THR A 118 19.40 -14.10 10.23
N ILE A 119 20.22 -14.54 9.29
CA ILE A 119 21.68 -14.62 9.45
C ILE A 119 22.26 -13.21 9.35
N LEU A 120 23.03 -12.81 10.36
CA LEU A 120 23.62 -11.48 10.48
C LEU A 120 25.12 -11.48 10.21
N GLU A 121 25.83 -12.49 10.71
CA GLU A 121 27.29 -12.56 10.61
C GLU A 121 27.76 -14.01 10.43
N ILE A 122 28.86 -14.20 9.72
CA ILE A 122 29.62 -15.45 9.64
C ILE A 122 31.07 -15.15 10.01
N ASN A 123 31.61 -15.85 11.01
CA ASN A 123 32.98 -15.64 11.53
C ASN A 123 33.27 -14.15 11.85
N ASN A 124 32.30 -13.43 12.44
CA ASN A 124 32.32 -11.99 12.76
C ASN A 124 32.30 -11.06 11.53
N ASN A 125 32.18 -11.59 10.31
CA ASN A 125 31.97 -10.79 9.10
C ASN A 125 30.47 -10.56 8.89
N ILE A 126 30.08 -9.31 8.69
CA ILE A 126 28.67 -8.95 8.45
C ILE A 126 28.22 -9.53 7.11
N VAL A 127 27.07 -10.18 7.13
CA VAL A 127 26.39 -10.72 5.94
C VAL A 127 25.20 -9.83 5.63
N GLY A 128 25.29 -9.04 4.58
CA GLY A 128 24.24 -8.11 4.16
C GLY A 128 23.30 -8.65 3.10
N ASN A 129 23.74 -9.64 2.34
CA ASN A 129 23.00 -10.25 1.24
C ASN A 129 23.43 -11.71 1.02
N THR A 130 22.69 -12.40 0.16
CA THR A 130 22.95 -13.82 -0.16
C THR A 130 24.35 -14.06 -0.74
N GLU A 131 24.88 -13.11 -1.51
CA GLU A 131 26.22 -13.25 -2.12
C GLU A 131 27.32 -13.22 -1.07
N ASP A 132 27.20 -12.37 -0.06
CA ASP A 132 28.13 -12.32 1.08
C ASP A 132 28.13 -13.65 1.83
N LEU A 133 26.95 -14.22 2.08
CA LEU A 133 26.82 -15.52 2.74
C LEU A 133 27.52 -16.62 1.95
N ILE A 134 27.27 -16.71 0.64
CA ILE A 134 27.91 -17.69 -0.23
C ILE A 134 29.43 -17.54 -0.19
N LYS A 135 29.93 -16.32 -0.28
CA LYS A 135 31.37 -16.01 -0.24
C LYS A 135 32.01 -16.46 1.07
N GLU A 136 31.38 -16.17 2.22
CA GLU A 136 31.92 -16.58 3.52
C GLU A 136 31.92 -18.10 3.69
N VAL A 137 30.88 -18.80 3.22
CA VAL A 137 30.80 -20.25 3.22
C VAL A 137 31.91 -20.87 2.32
N GLU A 138 32.13 -20.33 1.13
CA GLU A 138 33.18 -20.76 0.22
C GLU A 138 34.59 -20.50 0.80
N ASN A 139 34.81 -19.35 1.41
CA ASN A 139 36.07 -18.97 2.03
C ASN A 139 36.46 -19.90 3.19
N SER A 140 35.49 -20.54 3.82
CA SER A 140 35.76 -21.52 4.91
C SER A 140 36.51 -22.74 4.45
N LYS A 141 36.45 -23.09 3.16
CA LYS A 141 37.06 -24.30 2.57
C LYS A 141 36.69 -25.59 3.30
N GLY A 142 35.48 -25.62 3.88
CA GLY A 142 34.96 -26.75 4.64
C GLY A 142 35.33 -26.75 6.13
N ASN A 143 36.04 -25.73 6.61
CA ASN A 143 36.21 -25.55 8.05
C ASN A 143 34.91 -25.09 8.70
N THR A 144 34.75 -25.43 9.97
CA THR A 144 33.60 -24.99 10.77
C THR A 144 33.51 -23.45 10.80
N ILE A 145 32.33 -22.92 10.55
CA ILE A 145 32.02 -21.50 10.58
C ILE A 145 31.08 -21.20 11.75
N ASN A 146 31.32 -20.09 12.42
CA ASN A 146 30.43 -19.57 13.45
C ASN A 146 29.39 -18.65 12.77
N ILE A 147 28.12 -18.93 12.99
CA ILE A 147 27.00 -18.18 12.42
C ILE A 147 26.26 -17.47 13.54
N LYS A 148 26.13 -16.15 13.42
CA LYS A 148 25.30 -15.32 14.29
C LYS A 148 23.98 -15.01 13.57
N TYR A 149 22.87 -15.31 14.21
CA TYR A 149 21.55 -15.14 13.63
C TYR A 149 20.56 -14.54 14.64
N LEU A 150 19.48 -13.95 14.11
CA LEU A 150 18.40 -13.36 14.86
C LEU A 150 17.15 -14.24 14.77
N ARG A 151 16.53 -14.53 15.92
CA ARG A 151 15.23 -15.18 16.06
C ARG A 151 14.44 -14.47 17.15
N ASP A 152 13.22 -14.04 16.86
CA ASP A 152 12.32 -13.37 17.83
C ASP A 152 13.04 -12.26 18.63
N ASP A 153 13.73 -11.36 17.92
CA ASP A 153 14.54 -10.26 18.46
C ASP A 153 15.70 -10.67 19.38
N LYS A 154 16.04 -11.98 19.41
CA LYS A 154 17.17 -12.49 20.16
C LYS A 154 18.31 -12.90 19.23
N THR A 155 19.50 -12.40 19.52
CA THR A 155 20.71 -12.81 18.80
C THR A 155 21.23 -14.12 19.36
N MET A 156 21.45 -15.08 18.49
CA MET A 156 21.96 -16.42 18.82
C MET A 156 23.20 -16.71 17.97
N GLN A 157 23.97 -17.70 18.40
CA GLN A 157 25.16 -18.16 17.68
C GLN A 157 25.21 -19.67 17.62
N THR A 158 25.74 -20.20 16.52
CA THR A 158 25.93 -21.63 16.33
C THR A 158 27.06 -21.90 15.36
N ASP A 159 27.57 -23.12 15.40
CA ASP A 159 28.63 -23.58 14.51
C ASP A 159 28.07 -24.55 13.45
N ILE A 160 28.48 -24.35 12.21
CA ILE A 160 28.15 -25.26 11.11
C ILE A 160 29.43 -25.60 10.35
N THR A 161 29.59 -26.87 10.02
CA THR A 161 30.68 -27.32 9.15
C THR A 161 30.16 -27.52 7.72
N PRO A 162 30.55 -26.67 6.75
CA PRO A 162 30.14 -26.82 5.37
C PRO A 162 30.62 -28.11 4.74
N VAL A 163 29.84 -28.67 3.84
CA VAL A 163 30.22 -29.86 3.09
C VAL A 163 30.50 -29.56 1.62
N LYS A 164 31.47 -30.23 1.02
CA LYS A 164 31.79 -30.07 -0.39
C LYS A 164 30.81 -30.83 -1.27
N SER A 165 30.29 -30.15 -2.28
CA SER A 165 29.39 -30.69 -3.30
C SER A 165 29.69 -30.02 -4.64
N LYS A 166 30.06 -30.78 -5.66
CA LYS A 166 30.35 -30.27 -7.02
C LYS A 166 31.29 -29.07 -7.07
N ASN A 167 32.43 -29.13 -6.41
CA ASN A 167 33.41 -28.04 -6.29
C ASN A 167 33.01 -26.82 -5.45
N THR A 168 31.84 -26.77 -4.83
CA THR A 168 31.40 -25.71 -3.95
C THR A 168 31.17 -26.20 -2.53
N TYR A 169 31.30 -25.30 -1.55
CA TYR A 169 30.97 -25.61 -0.16
C TYR A 169 29.56 -25.14 0.16
N LYS A 170 28.78 -25.97 0.85
CA LYS A 170 27.38 -25.72 1.15
C LYS A 170 27.05 -26.05 2.60
N ILE A 171 26.08 -25.32 3.16
CA ILE A 171 25.57 -25.54 4.52
C ILE A 171 24.14 -26.10 4.54
N GLY A 172 23.47 -26.17 3.37
CA GLY A 172 22.12 -26.74 3.23
C GLY A 172 20.98 -25.81 3.61
N LEU A 173 21.25 -24.52 3.74
CA LEU A 173 20.24 -23.50 3.99
C LEU A 173 19.78 -22.88 2.66
N TRP A 174 18.46 -22.71 2.51
CA TRP A 174 17.86 -21.91 1.46
C TRP A 174 17.64 -20.51 2.01
N VAL A 175 18.18 -19.52 1.34
CA VAL A 175 18.21 -18.16 1.85
C VAL A 175 17.75 -17.16 0.79
N ARG A 176 17.29 -16.00 1.26
CA ARG A 176 17.04 -14.82 0.43
C ARG A 176 17.46 -13.57 1.17
N ASP A 177 17.68 -12.49 0.46
CA ASP A 177 17.89 -11.18 1.05
C ASP A 177 16.66 -10.81 1.90
N ALA A 178 16.91 -10.38 3.11
CA ALA A 178 15.87 -10.11 4.11
C ALA A 178 15.20 -8.75 3.87
#